data_2a364120b6bb6adff24d20b4d51060c3
#
_entry.id   2a364120b6bb6adff24d20b4d51060c3
#
_cell.length_a   1.000
_cell.length_b   1.000
_cell.length_c   1.000
_cell.angle_alpha   90.00
_cell.angle_beta   90.00
_cell.angle_gamma   90.00
#
_symmetry.space_group_name_H-M   'P 1'
#
loop_
_entity.id
_entity.type
_entity.pdbx_description
1 polymer ?
#
loop_
_entity_poly.entity_id
_entity_poly.type
_entity_poly.pdbx_seq_one_letter_code
_entity_poly.pdbx_strand_id
1 'polypeptide(L)'
;MSNSDRLIALIAAGILLSAGYFLLSDPSEQSWTRDEEKTLESLWIGNLSQPPTDSSNAVAANVNAAKLGHKLFFDPRLSVNGQVSCSTCHQPSRQFSDGMARGFAIGEAQRNTPSIVGSAYSPWFYWDGRKDSLWAQALAPLEHKLEHGGNRMAYIRFISGDEVYRPMYQELFGDLPDVSDPVRFPANAAPGDNPEWNKAWQAMANEDQHSITRAFSNLGKCIAAYEMLLVPQPSRFDYYIEAELKNESSKQQSLFTPDEKMGLRLFIGKAGCTNCHNGPLLTNNEFHNTGLVNSVGEIPDKGRVEGVRLVRADPFNCAGKYSDAKPNDCTELRFMRSGIDLIGAMRTPSLRNLEGSGPFMHKGQVEHLSQVLDHYNRAPEAMIGHNEAEPLGLNDLELRQLEDFLNTLSSPASAAIP
;
A
#
# COMPACT_ATOMS: atom_id res chain seq x y z
N MET A 1 -42.16 -55.09 17.63
CA MET A 1 -41.01 -54.44 17.00
C MET A 1 -39.81 -55.33 17.16
N SER A 2 -39.17 -55.69 16.09
CA SER A 2 -37.96 -56.51 16.13
C SER A 2 -36.76 -55.70 16.66
N ASN A 3 -35.68 -56.39 17.10
CA ASN A 3 -34.47 -55.68 17.54
C ASN A 3 -33.87 -54.80 16.44
N SER A 4 -34.08 -55.17 15.18
CA SER A 4 -33.71 -54.34 14.02
C SER A 4 -34.51 -53.04 13.91
N ASP A 5 -35.83 -53.06 14.21
CA ASP A 5 -36.66 -51.85 14.17
C ASP A 5 -36.29 -50.83 15.25
N ARG A 6 -35.85 -51.34 16.42
CA ARG A 6 -35.36 -50.49 17.51
C ARG A 6 -34.01 -49.88 17.17
N LEU A 7 -33.12 -50.60 16.50
CA LEU A 7 -31.80 -50.09 16.10
C LEU A 7 -31.93 -49.03 15.02
N ILE A 8 -32.81 -49.23 14.02
CA ILE A 8 -33.10 -48.26 12.97
C ILE A 8 -33.73 -46.97 13.56
N ALA A 9 -34.66 -47.12 14.53
CA ALA A 9 -35.29 -45.98 15.20
C ALA A 9 -34.26 -45.16 16.03
N LEU A 10 -33.29 -45.81 16.71
CA LEU A 10 -32.25 -45.17 17.45
C LEU A 10 -31.23 -44.44 16.54
N ILE A 11 -30.88 -45.05 15.40
CA ILE A 11 -30.02 -44.41 14.41
C ILE A 11 -30.71 -43.18 13.78
N ALA A 12 -32.00 -43.31 13.41
CA ALA A 12 -32.77 -42.20 12.86
C ALA A 12 -32.98 -41.08 13.87
N ALA A 13 -33.24 -41.39 15.16
CA ALA A 13 -33.30 -40.39 16.22
C ALA A 13 -31.95 -39.71 16.47
N GLY A 14 -30.85 -40.46 16.41
CA GLY A 14 -29.47 -39.92 16.54
C GLY A 14 -29.12 -38.94 15.38
N ILE A 15 -29.53 -39.30 14.15
CA ILE A 15 -29.32 -38.45 12.98
C ILE A 15 -30.19 -37.18 13.04
N LEU A 16 -31.45 -37.30 13.49
CA LEU A 16 -32.36 -36.17 13.66
C LEU A 16 -31.92 -35.25 14.82
N LEU A 17 -31.38 -35.79 15.92
CA LEU A 17 -30.82 -34.99 17.02
C LEU A 17 -29.53 -34.31 16.62
N SER A 18 -28.64 -34.96 15.88
CA SER A 18 -27.42 -34.33 15.38
C SER A 18 -27.72 -33.29 14.28
N ALA A 19 -28.68 -33.52 13.40
CA ALA A 19 -29.13 -32.54 12.43
C ALA A 19 -29.84 -31.35 13.10
N GLY A 20 -30.66 -31.61 14.14
CA GLY A 20 -31.32 -30.58 14.93
C GLY A 20 -30.33 -29.73 15.75
N TYR A 21 -29.26 -30.32 16.28
CA TYR A 21 -28.21 -29.62 16.97
C TYR A 21 -27.43 -28.73 16.01
N PHE A 22 -27.16 -29.20 14.79
CA PHE A 22 -26.48 -28.40 13.75
C PHE A 22 -27.35 -27.24 13.24
N LEU A 23 -28.67 -27.38 13.27
CA LEU A 23 -29.62 -26.31 12.86
C LEU A 23 -29.94 -25.30 13.96
N LEU A 24 -29.60 -25.61 15.22
CA LEU A 24 -29.87 -24.76 16.39
C LEU A 24 -28.61 -24.19 17.04
N SER A 25 -27.40 -24.61 16.63
CA SER A 25 -26.15 -24.03 17.10
C SER A 25 -25.96 -22.65 16.47
N ASP A 26 -25.61 -21.70 17.29
CA ASP A 26 -25.18 -20.37 16.84
C ASP A 26 -24.05 -20.55 15.81
N PRO A 27 -24.16 -20.00 14.58
CA PRO A 27 -23.11 -20.11 13.59
C PRO A 27 -21.74 -19.63 14.08
N SER A 28 -21.71 -18.72 15.05
CA SER A 28 -20.45 -18.23 15.65
C SER A 28 -19.77 -19.30 16.52
N GLU A 29 -20.50 -20.27 17.06
CA GLU A 29 -19.97 -21.39 17.86
C GLU A 29 -19.43 -22.54 16.98
N GLN A 30 -19.73 -22.55 15.66
CA GLN A 30 -19.24 -23.57 14.77
C GLN A 30 -17.72 -23.46 14.61
N SER A 31 -17.05 -24.63 14.65
CA SER A 31 -15.64 -24.74 14.32
C SER A 31 -15.39 -24.39 12.85
N TRP A 32 -14.18 -23.99 12.55
CA TRP A 32 -13.74 -23.81 11.17
C TRP A 32 -13.63 -25.15 10.47
N THR A 33 -14.01 -25.19 9.19
CA THR A 33 -13.74 -26.33 8.32
C THR A 33 -12.27 -26.34 7.93
N ARG A 34 -11.74 -27.46 7.47
CA ARG A 34 -10.34 -27.57 7.00
C ARG A 34 -9.97 -26.58 5.90
N ASP A 35 -10.91 -26.24 5.03
CA ASP A 35 -10.64 -25.31 3.92
C ASP A 35 -10.70 -23.86 4.40
N GLU A 36 -11.58 -23.55 5.35
CA GLU A 36 -11.55 -22.28 6.06
C GLU A 36 -10.25 -22.12 6.85
N GLU A 37 -9.78 -23.12 7.60
CA GLU A 37 -8.51 -23.11 8.34
C GLU A 37 -7.32 -22.80 7.43
N LYS A 38 -7.22 -23.43 6.25
CA LYS A 38 -6.17 -23.13 5.27
C LYS A 38 -6.25 -21.68 4.77
N THR A 39 -7.47 -21.19 4.55
CA THR A 39 -7.67 -19.79 4.15
C THR A 39 -7.21 -18.85 5.26
N LEU A 40 -7.63 -19.09 6.50
CA LEU A 40 -7.21 -18.32 7.66
C LEU A 40 -5.67 -18.31 7.83
N GLU A 41 -5.04 -19.49 7.74
CA GLU A 41 -3.58 -19.62 7.79
C GLU A 41 -2.91 -18.79 6.69
N SER A 42 -3.48 -18.76 5.47
CA SER A 42 -2.93 -17.96 4.37
C SER A 42 -3.00 -16.45 4.58
N LEU A 43 -3.93 -15.98 5.41
CA LEU A 43 -4.11 -14.56 5.74
C LEU A 43 -3.26 -14.12 6.96
N TRP A 44 -2.70 -15.07 7.70
CA TRP A 44 -1.95 -14.81 8.93
C TRP A 44 -0.62 -14.12 8.67
N ILE A 45 -0.35 -13.04 9.40
CA ILE A 45 0.90 -12.28 9.25
C ILE A 45 2.15 -13.10 9.60
N GLY A 46 2.02 -14.16 10.40
CA GLY A 46 3.12 -15.07 10.70
C GLY A 46 3.71 -15.78 9.49
N ASN A 47 2.97 -15.82 8.37
CA ASN A 47 3.44 -16.31 7.07
C ASN A 47 4.09 -15.23 6.20
N LEU A 48 4.16 -13.97 6.68
CA LEU A 48 4.82 -12.91 5.95
C LEU A 48 6.33 -13.12 5.96
N SER A 49 6.91 -13.34 4.79
CA SER A 49 8.36 -13.44 4.62
C SER A 49 9.05 -12.09 4.89
N GLN A 50 10.36 -12.08 4.96
CA GLN A 50 11.12 -10.81 4.92
C GLN A 50 10.78 -10.03 3.63
N PRO A 51 10.84 -8.68 3.65
CA PRO A 51 10.63 -7.89 2.45
C PRO A 51 11.48 -8.39 1.28
N PRO A 52 10.92 -8.47 0.08
CA PRO A 52 11.66 -8.93 -1.09
C PRO A 52 12.85 -8.01 -1.37
N THR A 53 13.92 -8.57 -1.88
CA THR A 53 15.09 -7.79 -2.29
C THR A 53 14.74 -6.94 -3.50
N ASP A 54 14.95 -5.63 -3.41
CA ASP A 54 14.82 -4.73 -4.54
C ASP A 54 16.15 -4.67 -5.32
N SER A 55 16.24 -5.42 -6.41
CA SER A 55 17.43 -5.44 -7.28
C SER A 55 17.72 -4.08 -7.94
N SER A 56 16.73 -3.20 -8.01
CA SER A 56 16.87 -1.85 -8.59
C SER A 56 17.49 -0.83 -7.64
N ASN A 57 17.69 -1.24 -6.37
CA ASN A 57 18.29 -0.42 -5.31
C ASN A 57 19.39 -1.21 -4.55
N ALA A 58 20.63 -1.00 -4.90
CA ALA A 58 21.77 -1.70 -4.30
C ALA A 58 21.95 -1.43 -2.79
N VAL A 59 21.35 -0.36 -2.26
CA VAL A 59 21.43 0.00 -0.84
C VAL A 59 20.13 -0.29 -0.06
N ALA A 60 19.17 -1.00 -0.66
CA ALA A 60 17.86 -1.27 -0.07
C ALA A 60 17.94 -1.88 1.35
N ALA A 61 18.88 -2.80 1.59
CA ALA A 61 19.08 -3.45 2.89
C ALA A 61 20.22 -2.82 3.74
N ASN A 62 20.75 -1.67 3.32
CA ASN A 62 21.88 -1.03 4.01
C ASN A 62 21.38 -0.14 5.15
N VAL A 63 21.82 -0.44 6.39
CA VAL A 63 21.40 0.29 7.59
C VAL A 63 21.80 1.78 7.55
N ASN A 64 22.97 2.13 6.99
CA ASN A 64 23.38 3.52 6.88
C ASN A 64 22.57 4.27 5.82
N ALA A 65 22.16 3.60 4.75
CA ALA A 65 21.19 4.15 3.79
C ALA A 65 19.82 4.38 4.44
N ALA A 66 19.33 3.43 5.24
CA ALA A 66 18.08 3.61 5.99
C ALA A 66 18.16 4.77 7.00
N LYS A 67 19.30 4.98 7.68
CA LYS A 67 19.52 6.14 8.57
C LYS A 67 19.49 7.46 7.81
N LEU A 68 20.13 7.52 6.65
CA LEU A 68 20.07 8.70 5.78
C LEU A 68 18.65 8.93 5.28
N GLY A 69 17.98 7.87 4.81
CA GLY A 69 16.59 7.90 4.36
C GLY A 69 15.60 8.37 5.43
N HIS A 70 15.76 7.90 6.66
CA HIS A 70 14.97 8.36 7.81
C HIS A 70 15.13 9.88 8.02
N LYS A 71 16.37 10.39 8.01
CA LYS A 71 16.60 11.83 8.14
C LYS A 71 15.95 12.62 7.01
N LEU A 72 16.09 12.16 5.76
CA LEU A 72 15.48 12.79 4.59
C LEU A 72 13.93 12.77 4.68
N PHE A 73 13.35 11.68 5.14
CA PHE A 73 11.90 11.50 5.24
C PHE A 73 11.23 12.50 6.20
N PHE A 74 11.91 12.88 7.27
CA PHE A 74 11.39 13.78 8.31
C PHE A 74 11.91 15.24 8.18
N ASP A 75 12.76 15.55 7.22
CA ASP A 75 13.36 16.90 7.11
C ASP A 75 12.54 17.85 6.24
N PRO A 76 11.86 18.85 6.83
CA PRO A 76 11.06 19.81 6.06
C PRO A 76 11.91 20.75 5.18
N ARG A 77 13.22 20.84 5.40
CA ARG A 77 14.13 21.65 4.58
C ARG A 77 14.24 21.13 3.15
N LEU A 78 13.75 19.90 2.89
CA LEU A 78 13.63 19.33 1.55
C LEU A 78 12.37 19.80 0.80
N SER A 79 11.74 20.86 1.23
CA SER A 79 10.67 21.52 0.48
C SER A 79 11.01 22.98 0.18
N VAL A 80 10.41 23.51 -0.88
CA VAL A 80 10.71 24.89 -1.33
C VAL A 80 10.33 25.94 -0.28
N ASN A 81 9.36 25.65 0.59
CA ASN A 81 8.93 26.53 1.67
C ASN A 81 9.52 26.17 3.06
N GLY A 82 10.31 25.09 3.14
CA GLY A 82 10.92 24.63 4.40
C GLY A 82 9.92 24.08 5.43
N GLN A 83 8.68 23.71 5.03
CA GLN A 83 7.61 23.31 5.94
C GLN A 83 7.05 21.91 5.65
N VAL A 84 7.39 21.31 4.52
CA VAL A 84 6.86 20.01 4.07
C VAL A 84 7.96 18.96 4.09
N SER A 85 7.65 17.83 4.71
CA SER A 85 8.45 16.60 4.65
C SER A 85 7.55 15.44 4.22
N CYS A 86 8.11 14.25 3.96
CA CYS A 86 7.29 13.05 3.68
C CYS A 86 6.33 12.77 4.84
N SER A 87 6.77 12.99 6.08
CA SER A 87 5.94 12.82 7.28
C SER A 87 4.80 13.83 7.43
N THR A 88 4.74 14.87 6.60
CA THR A 88 3.58 15.78 6.56
C THR A 88 2.32 15.02 6.12
N CYS A 89 2.45 14.17 5.10
CA CYS A 89 1.36 13.32 4.60
C CYS A 89 1.43 11.89 5.15
N HIS A 90 2.62 11.35 5.42
CA HIS A 90 2.79 10.00 5.97
C HIS A 90 3.10 10.06 7.47
N GLN A 91 2.08 10.35 8.28
CA GLN A 91 2.18 10.59 9.73
C GLN A 91 2.29 9.26 10.51
N PRO A 92 3.36 8.99 11.29
CA PRO A 92 3.48 7.75 12.06
C PRO A 92 2.31 7.49 13.01
N SER A 93 1.76 8.55 13.62
CA SER A 93 0.61 8.47 14.52
C SER A 93 -0.71 8.09 13.84
N ARG A 94 -0.77 8.10 12.49
CA ARG A 94 -1.92 7.75 11.67
C ARG A 94 -1.62 6.60 10.71
N GLN A 95 -0.83 5.64 11.16
CA GLN A 95 -0.42 4.49 10.33
C GLN A 95 0.25 4.94 9.01
N PHE A 96 1.02 6.05 9.06
CA PHE A 96 1.66 6.65 7.89
C PHE A 96 0.68 7.08 6.78
N SER A 97 -0.53 7.51 7.13
CA SER A 97 -1.47 8.28 6.30
C SER A 97 -1.66 9.69 6.88
N ASP A 98 -2.48 10.56 6.28
CA ASP A 98 -2.74 11.92 6.76
C ASP A 98 -4.17 12.13 7.31
N GLY A 99 -5.07 11.18 7.08
CA GLY A 99 -6.47 11.29 7.47
C GLY A 99 -7.27 12.31 6.66
N MET A 100 -6.80 12.66 5.46
CA MET A 100 -7.45 13.61 4.56
C MET A 100 -7.98 12.91 3.31
N ALA A 101 -9.07 13.41 2.75
CA ALA A 101 -9.63 12.87 1.51
C ALA A 101 -8.59 12.90 0.37
N ARG A 102 -7.86 14.00 0.29
CA ARG A 102 -6.71 14.18 -0.61
C ARG A 102 -5.55 14.74 0.17
N GLY A 103 -4.35 14.23 -0.08
CA GLY A 103 -3.15 14.72 0.58
C GLY A 103 -2.99 16.23 0.41
N PHE A 104 -2.52 16.90 1.46
CA PHE A 104 -2.28 18.35 1.40
C PHE A 104 -0.88 18.68 1.94
N ALA A 105 -0.08 19.32 1.11
CA ALA A 105 1.26 19.77 1.44
C ALA A 105 1.43 21.26 1.08
N ILE A 106 2.09 21.61 -0.03
CA ILE A 106 2.07 22.99 -0.58
C ILE A 106 0.70 23.29 -1.20
N GLY A 107 0.04 22.27 -1.72
CA GLY A 107 -1.30 22.32 -2.25
C GLY A 107 -1.98 20.96 -2.16
N GLU A 108 -3.23 20.89 -2.61
CA GLU A 108 -4.02 19.67 -2.57
C GLU A 108 -3.57 18.69 -3.66
N ALA A 109 -3.27 17.45 -3.26
CA ALA A 109 -2.96 16.35 -4.17
C ALA A 109 -4.24 15.87 -4.90
N GLN A 110 -4.05 15.10 -5.97
CA GLN A 110 -5.19 14.56 -6.73
C GLN A 110 -5.87 13.36 -6.06
N ARG A 111 -5.18 12.69 -5.15
CA ARG A 111 -5.63 11.43 -4.55
C ARG A 111 -5.33 11.39 -3.05
N ASN A 112 -6.00 10.46 -2.37
CA ASN A 112 -5.78 10.14 -0.98
C ASN A 112 -4.35 9.63 -0.74
N THR A 113 -3.80 9.94 0.43
CA THR A 113 -2.50 9.47 0.93
C THR A 113 -2.66 8.08 1.57
N PRO A 114 -2.27 6.99 0.90
CA PRO A 114 -2.34 5.66 1.50
C PRO A 114 -1.25 5.49 2.57
N SER A 115 -1.49 4.56 3.51
CA SER A 115 -0.42 4.09 4.39
C SER A 115 0.74 3.51 3.59
N ILE A 116 1.97 3.75 4.05
CA ILE A 116 3.19 3.15 3.50
C ILE A 116 3.69 1.96 4.33
N VAL A 117 2.98 1.57 5.38
CA VAL A 117 3.31 0.36 6.16
C VAL A 117 3.12 -0.86 5.26
N GLY A 118 4.16 -1.68 5.15
CA GLY A 118 4.17 -2.84 4.25
C GLY A 118 4.38 -2.53 2.76
N SER A 119 4.66 -1.28 2.41
CA SER A 119 4.91 -0.89 1.01
C SER A 119 6.07 -1.64 0.35
N ALA A 120 7.04 -2.11 1.12
CA ALA A 120 8.16 -2.94 0.64
C ALA A 120 7.74 -4.25 -0.05
N TYR A 121 6.51 -4.71 0.19
CA TYR A 121 5.96 -5.93 -0.43
C TYR A 121 5.15 -5.66 -1.69
N SER A 122 4.94 -4.39 -2.04
CA SER A 122 4.16 -4.02 -3.23
C SER A 122 5.06 -3.93 -4.46
N PRO A 123 4.66 -4.56 -5.58
CA PRO A 123 5.37 -4.41 -6.84
C PRO A 123 5.04 -3.09 -7.57
N TRP A 124 3.99 -2.39 -7.12
CA TRP A 124 3.50 -1.17 -7.75
C TRP A 124 3.17 -0.11 -6.71
N PHE A 125 3.46 1.15 -7.02
CA PHE A 125 3.26 2.29 -6.14
C PHE A 125 2.30 3.31 -6.73
N TYR A 126 1.64 4.08 -5.87
CA TYR A 126 0.45 4.87 -6.13
C TYR A 126 -0.79 4.01 -6.44
N TRP A 127 -1.96 4.63 -6.42
CA TRP A 127 -3.24 3.99 -6.71
C TRP A 127 -3.32 3.40 -8.12
N ASP A 128 -2.66 4.03 -9.09
CA ASP A 128 -2.61 3.63 -10.51
C ASP A 128 -1.38 2.80 -10.88
N GLY A 129 -0.46 2.58 -9.95
CA GLY A 129 0.77 1.83 -10.19
C GLY A 129 1.73 2.48 -11.16
N ARG A 130 1.80 3.81 -11.17
CA ARG A 130 2.68 4.58 -12.06
C ARG A 130 4.16 4.57 -11.68
N LYS A 131 4.54 3.85 -10.63
CA LYS A 131 5.90 3.57 -10.22
C LYS A 131 6.06 2.09 -9.89
N ASP A 132 7.22 1.53 -10.17
CA ASP A 132 7.57 0.11 -10.02
C ASP A 132 8.61 -0.18 -8.93
N SER A 133 9.01 0.84 -8.19
CA SER A 133 9.92 0.70 -7.06
C SER A 133 9.70 1.80 -6.01
N LEU A 134 10.01 1.50 -4.74
CA LEU A 134 9.93 2.48 -3.65
C LEU A 134 10.79 3.71 -3.94
N TRP A 135 12.02 3.52 -4.41
CA TRP A 135 12.93 4.64 -4.64
C TRP A 135 12.47 5.55 -5.78
N ALA A 136 11.86 5.00 -6.83
CA ALA A 136 11.27 5.78 -7.92
C ALA A 136 10.03 6.55 -7.43
N GLN A 137 9.24 5.94 -6.53
CA GLN A 137 8.11 6.60 -5.90
C GLN A 137 8.58 7.76 -5.02
N ALA A 138 9.59 7.54 -4.13
CA ALA A 138 10.09 8.54 -3.20
C ALA A 138 10.64 9.82 -3.87
N LEU A 139 11.11 9.73 -5.11
CA LEU A 139 11.61 10.88 -5.87
C LEU A 139 10.48 11.79 -6.39
N ALA A 140 9.32 11.22 -6.70
CA ALA A 140 8.26 11.98 -7.37
C ALA A 140 7.70 13.13 -6.52
N PRO A 141 7.39 12.97 -5.21
CA PRO A 141 6.94 14.05 -4.35
C PRO A 141 7.93 15.22 -4.25
N LEU A 142 9.24 14.92 -4.29
CA LEU A 142 10.29 15.93 -4.15
C LEU A 142 10.22 16.99 -5.27
N GLU A 143 9.96 16.58 -6.51
CA GLU A 143 9.86 17.51 -7.65
C GLU A 143 8.40 17.90 -7.97
N HIS A 144 7.39 17.36 -7.24
CA HIS A 144 6.00 17.68 -7.50
C HIS A 144 5.60 19.03 -6.88
N LYS A 145 5.08 19.95 -7.72
CA LYS A 145 4.78 21.35 -7.36
C LYS A 145 3.81 21.56 -6.19
N LEU A 146 2.90 20.60 -5.96
CA LEU A 146 1.90 20.65 -4.88
C LEU A 146 2.34 19.89 -3.63
N GLU A 147 3.50 19.19 -3.67
CA GLU A 147 4.04 18.43 -2.56
C GLU A 147 5.29 19.12 -2.00
N HIS A 148 6.52 18.74 -2.34
CA HIS A 148 7.72 19.43 -1.89
C HIS A 148 8.07 20.68 -2.74
N GLY A 149 7.70 20.69 -4.01
CA GLY A 149 7.88 21.83 -4.92
C GLY A 149 9.32 22.15 -5.30
N GLY A 150 10.27 21.26 -4.99
CA GLY A 150 11.69 21.48 -5.23
C GLY A 150 12.16 20.99 -6.61
N ASN A 151 13.48 20.95 -6.78
CA ASN A 151 14.12 20.42 -7.98
C ASN A 151 15.45 19.71 -7.62
N ARG A 152 15.85 18.75 -8.47
CA ARG A 152 17.02 17.90 -8.19
C ARG A 152 18.32 18.68 -8.01
N MET A 153 18.49 19.78 -8.71
CA MET A 153 19.69 20.59 -8.56
C MET A 153 19.77 21.26 -7.17
N ALA A 154 18.65 21.83 -6.71
CA ALA A 154 18.56 22.44 -5.38
C ALA A 154 18.79 21.39 -4.27
N TYR A 155 18.26 20.17 -4.43
CA TYR A 155 18.52 19.09 -3.46
C TYR A 155 19.99 18.69 -3.40
N ILE A 156 20.66 18.53 -4.54
CA ILE A 156 22.07 18.16 -4.53
C ILE A 156 22.95 19.28 -3.95
N ARG A 157 22.63 20.55 -4.21
CA ARG A 157 23.28 21.66 -3.53
C ARG A 157 23.08 21.63 -2.03
N PHE A 158 21.86 21.39 -1.57
CA PHE A 158 21.54 21.30 -0.15
C PHE A 158 22.34 20.16 0.52
N ILE A 159 22.31 18.95 -0.03
CA ILE A 159 23.05 17.80 0.52
C ILE A 159 24.56 18.04 0.50
N SER A 160 25.10 18.65 -0.55
CA SER A 160 26.53 18.96 -0.67
C SER A 160 27.01 20.02 0.34
N GLY A 161 26.14 20.94 0.74
CA GLY A 161 26.44 22.00 1.69
C GLY A 161 26.19 21.65 3.16
N ASP A 162 25.42 20.59 3.43
CA ASP A 162 25.03 20.20 4.79
C ASP A 162 26.10 19.32 5.47
N GLU A 163 26.51 19.68 6.67
CA GLU A 163 27.60 19.00 7.42
C GLU A 163 27.18 17.57 7.88
N VAL A 164 25.89 17.29 7.97
CA VAL A 164 25.36 15.97 8.35
C VAL A 164 25.12 15.08 7.13
N TYR A 165 24.45 15.61 6.12
CA TYR A 165 24.05 14.83 4.94
C TYR A 165 25.21 14.48 4.02
N ARG A 166 26.14 15.42 3.78
CA ARG A 166 27.27 15.19 2.89
C ARG A 166 28.11 13.97 3.29
N PRO A 167 28.63 13.85 4.51
CA PRO A 167 29.42 12.67 4.88
C PRO A 167 28.61 11.36 4.84
N MET A 168 27.33 11.38 5.24
CA MET A 168 26.46 10.20 5.16
C MET A 168 26.27 9.75 3.70
N TYR A 169 26.06 10.68 2.79
CA TYR A 169 25.95 10.37 1.37
C TYR A 169 27.27 9.80 0.81
N GLN A 170 28.40 10.45 1.13
CA GLN A 170 29.72 10.05 0.62
C GLN A 170 30.15 8.65 1.09
N GLU A 171 29.80 8.27 2.31
CA GLU A 171 30.03 6.91 2.83
C GLU A 171 29.34 5.84 1.97
N LEU A 172 28.18 6.14 1.42
CA LEU A 172 27.35 5.17 0.66
C LEU A 172 27.67 5.15 -0.84
N PHE A 173 27.94 6.31 -1.43
CA PHE A 173 27.95 6.49 -2.87
C PHE A 173 29.23 7.15 -3.42
N GLY A 174 30.15 7.51 -2.54
CA GLY A 174 31.33 8.30 -2.92
C GLY A 174 31.01 9.79 -3.08
N ASP A 175 31.91 10.53 -3.74
CA ASP A 175 31.83 11.98 -3.80
C ASP A 175 30.59 12.48 -4.56
N LEU A 176 29.97 13.53 -4.00
CA LEU A 176 28.95 14.31 -4.69
C LEU A 176 29.56 15.11 -5.84
N PRO A 177 28.77 15.44 -6.88
CA PRO A 177 29.20 16.40 -7.90
C PRO A 177 29.64 17.73 -7.25
N ASP A 178 30.75 18.28 -7.70
CA ASP A 178 31.16 19.64 -7.29
C ASP A 178 30.25 20.67 -7.97
N VAL A 179 29.31 21.19 -7.20
CA VAL A 179 28.29 22.15 -7.64
C VAL A 179 28.66 23.59 -7.31
N SER A 180 29.94 23.87 -7.06
CA SER A 180 30.42 25.21 -6.67
C SER A 180 30.32 26.24 -7.79
N ASP A 181 30.50 25.84 -9.05
CA ASP A 181 30.36 26.70 -10.21
C ASP A 181 28.88 26.99 -10.54
N PRO A 182 28.37 28.21 -10.31
CA PRO A 182 26.95 28.52 -10.53
C PRO A 182 26.56 28.67 -12.01
N VAL A 183 27.53 28.79 -12.93
CA VAL A 183 27.26 28.81 -14.38
C VAL A 183 27.08 27.41 -14.90
N ARG A 184 27.95 26.48 -14.50
CA ARG A 184 27.86 25.07 -14.85
C ARG A 184 26.69 24.37 -14.14
N PHE A 185 26.45 24.73 -12.89
CA PHE A 185 25.40 24.17 -12.04
C PHE A 185 24.50 25.30 -11.50
N PRO A 186 23.45 25.71 -12.22
CA PRO A 186 22.52 26.74 -11.77
C PRO A 186 21.87 26.39 -10.44
N ALA A 187 21.48 27.40 -9.63
CA ALA A 187 20.86 27.14 -8.33
C ALA A 187 19.58 26.30 -8.41
N ASN A 188 18.82 26.49 -9.47
CA ASN A 188 17.60 25.73 -9.77
C ASN A 188 17.66 25.24 -11.21
N ALA A 189 17.65 23.92 -11.39
CA ALA A 189 17.57 23.28 -12.69
C ALA A 189 16.99 21.87 -12.54
N ALA A 190 16.01 21.55 -13.37
CA ALA A 190 15.42 20.21 -13.48
C ALA A 190 14.67 20.08 -14.81
N PRO A 191 14.52 18.87 -15.38
CA PRO A 191 13.58 18.63 -16.46
C PRO A 191 12.14 18.71 -15.89
N GLY A 192 11.19 19.18 -16.67
CA GLY A 192 9.77 19.22 -16.27
C GLY A 192 9.05 20.48 -16.67
N ASP A 193 7.93 20.75 -15.99
CA ASP A 193 6.94 21.76 -16.40
C ASP A 193 7.32 23.21 -16.03
N ASN A 194 8.34 23.41 -15.17
CA ASN A 194 8.82 24.76 -14.88
C ASN A 194 9.72 25.26 -16.02
N PRO A 195 9.32 26.28 -16.80
CA PRO A 195 10.05 26.68 -18.00
C PRO A 195 11.47 27.19 -17.71
N GLU A 196 11.66 27.88 -16.58
CA GLU A 196 12.95 28.45 -16.20
C GLU A 196 13.94 27.35 -15.76
N TRP A 197 13.47 26.41 -14.94
CA TRP A 197 14.28 25.30 -14.49
C TRP A 197 14.62 24.34 -15.62
N ASN A 198 13.67 24.08 -16.51
CA ASN A 198 13.90 23.25 -17.68
C ASN A 198 14.88 23.89 -18.67
N LYS A 199 14.78 25.21 -18.88
CA LYS A 199 15.74 25.95 -19.71
C LYS A 199 17.16 25.89 -19.12
N ALA A 200 17.29 26.11 -17.80
CA ALA A 200 18.58 26.02 -17.11
C ALA A 200 19.13 24.58 -17.18
N TRP A 201 18.28 23.57 -17.01
CA TRP A 201 18.63 22.17 -17.14
C TRP A 201 19.16 21.82 -18.53
N GLN A 202 18.46 22.23 -19.58
CA GLN A 202 18.86 21.98 -20.96
C GLN A 202 20.17 22.69 -21.37
N ALA A 203 20.53 23.76 -20.69
CA ALA A 203 21.80 24.46 -20.90
C ALA A 203 22.99 23.76 -20.24
N MET A 204 22.77 22.82 -19.30
CA MET A 204 23.84 22.05 -18.68
C MET A 204 24.37 20.96 -19.63
N ALA A 205 25.65 20.62 -19.48
CA ALA A 205 26.23 19.49 -20.20
C ALA A 205 25.52 18.16 -19.81
N ASN A 206 25.37 17.24 -20.76
CA ASN A 206 24.70 15.95 -20.53
C ASN A 206 25.34 15.14 -19.39
N GLU A 207 26.65 15.21 -19.24
CA GLU A 207 27.38 14.53 -18.16
C GLU A 207 27.03 15.10 -16.79
N ASP A 208 26.85 16.43 -16.70
CA ASP A 208 26.43 17.10 -15.49
C ASP A 208 24.96 16.77 -15.12
N GLN A 209 24.08 16.80 -16.11
CA GLN A 209 22.69 16.35 -15.93
C GLN A 209 22.63 14.92 -15.39
N HIS A 210 23.48 14.03 -15.94
CA HIS A 210 23.57 12.63 -15.48
C HIS A 210 24.09 12.52 -14.06
N SER A 211 25.14 13.25 -13.74
CA SER A 211 25.73 13.25 -12.41
C SER A 211 24.73 13.73 -11.33
N ILE A 212 24.06 14.85 -11.58
CA ILE A 212 23.01 15.38 -10.70
C ILE A 212 21.83 14.41 -10.60
N THR A 213 21.37 13.84 -11.71
CA THR A 213 20.24 12.88 -11.67
C THR A 213 20.62 11.59 -10.95
N ARG A 214 21.85 11.09 -11.09
CA ARG A 214 22.37 9.95 -10.33
C ARG A 214 22.37 10.24 -8.84
N ALA A 215 22.93 11.40 -8.46
CA ALA A 215 22.95 11.81 -7.06
C ALA A 215 21.52 11.96 -6.48
N PHE A 216 20.60 12.53 -7.24
CA PHE A 216 19.19 12.63 -6.86
C PHE A 216 18.53 11.25 -6.72
N SER A 217 18.78 10.31 -7.66
CA SER A 217 18.25 8.95 -7.56
C SER A 217 18.71 8.22 -6.28
N ASN A 218 19.93 8.48 -5.83
CA ASN A 218 20.48 7.92 -4.60
C ASN A 218 19.73 8.41 -3.34
N LEU A 219 19.19 9.64 -3.34
CA LEU A 219 18.35 10.13 -2.24
C LEU A 219 17.05 9.29 -2.14
N GLY A 220 16.38 9.04 -3.26
CA GLY A 220 15.21 8.15 -3.30
C GLY A 220 15.54 6.74 -2.83
N LYS A 221 16.70 6.19 -3.21
CA LYS A 221 17.18 4.88 -2.78
C LYS A 221 17.38 4.80 -1.26
N CYS A 222 17.87 5.87 -0.64
CA CYS A 222 17.98 5.95 0.83
C CYS A 222 16.61 6.05 1.51
N ILE A 223 15.70 6.89 0.99
CA ILE A 223 14.33 6.99 1.53
C ILE A 223 13.65 5.63 1.45
N ALA A 224 13.74 4.93 0.32
CA ALA A 224 13.23 3.58 0.15
C ALA A 224 13.82 2.57 1.15
N ALA A 225 15.13 2.66 1.44
CA ALA A 225 15.77 1.80 2.44
C ALA A 225 15.18 2.01 3.85
N TYR A 226 14.76 3.22 4.19
CA TYR A 226 14.01 3.48 5.42
C TYR A 226 12.59 2.91 5.36
N GLU A 227 11.87 3.14 4.26
CA GLU A 227 10.49 2.66 4.10
C GLU A 227 10.39 1.12 4.13
N MET A 228 11.43 0.41 3.70
CA MET A 228 11.51 -1.06 3.83
C MET A 228 11.47 -1.55 5.28
N LEU A 229 11.80 -0.73 6.27
CA LEU A 229 11.71 -1.06 7.69
C LEU A 229 10.29 -0.94 8.25
N LEU A 230 9.37 -0.31 7.52
CA LEU A 230 7.98 -0.10 7.94
C LEU A 230 7.15 -1.37 7.67
N VAL A 231 7.36 -2.40 8.49
CA VAL A 231 6.68 -3.70 8.36
C VAL A 231 5.43 -3.70 9.25
N PRO A 232 4.29 -4.23 8.77
CA PRO A 232 3.09 -4.32 9.59
C PRO A 232 3.33 -5.26 10.78
N GLN A 233 2.78 -4.88 11.93
CA GLN A 233 2.84 -5.66 13.16
C GLN A 233 1.59 -6.54 13.28
N PRO A 234 1.64 -7.63 14.09
CA PRO A 234 0.47 -8.46 14.35
C PRO A 234 -0.69 -7.65 14.94
N SER A 235 -1.88 -7.85 14.40
CA SER A 235 -3.14 -7.29 14.88
C SER A 235 -3.89 -8.29 15.77
N ARG A 236 -5.05 -7.88 16.32
CA ARG A 236 -5.92 -8.77 17.09
C ARG A 236 -6.39 -9.97 16.26
N PHE A 237 -6.63 -9.78 14.97
CA PHE A 237 -6.90 -10.85 14.01
C PHE A 237 -5.76 -11.89 13.98
N ASP A 238 -4.51 -11.44 13.92
CA ASP A 238 -3.36 -12.36 13.85
C ASP A 238 -3.20 -13.20 15.12
N TYR A 239 -3.43 -12.59 16.28
CA TYR A 239 -3.43 -13.34 17.55
C TYR A 239 -4.59 -14.34 17.63
N TYR A 240 -5.76 -14.01 17.06
CA TYR A 240 -6.87 -14.95 16.95
C TYR A 240 -6.48 -16.15 16.08
N ILE A 241 -5.91 -15.93 14.89
CA ILE A 241 -5.48 -17.03 14.01
C ILE A 241 -4.39 -17.87 14.68
N GLU A 242 -3.43 -17.26 15.36
CA GLU A 242 -2.42 -17.99 16.09
C GLU A 242 -3.04 -18.90 17.17
N ALA A 243 -4.06 -18.42 17.89
CA ALA A 243 -4.76 -19.22 18.88
C ALA A 243 -5.59 -20.36 18.24
N GLU A 244 -6.19 -20.13 17.07
CA GLU A 244 -6.87 -21.19 16.27
C GLU A 244 -5.88 -22.27 15.87
N LEU A 245 -4.75 -21.93 15.27
CA LEU A 245 -3.72 -22.88 14.84
C LEU A 245 -3.13 -23.71 16.00
N LYS A 246 -3.14 -23.14 17.22
CA LYS A 246 -2.67 -23.82 18.45
C LYS A 246 -3.78 -24.53 19.22
N ASN A 247 -5.04 -24.46 18.77
CA ASN A 247 -6.22 -24.99 19.47
C ASN A 247 -6.41 -24.42 20.90
N GLU A 248 -6.14 -23.14 21.11
CA GLU A 248 -6.25 -22.44 22.40
C GLU A 248 -7.67 -21.83 22.58
N SER A 249 -8.70 -22.65 22.80
CA SER A 249 -10.11 -22.25 22.77
C SER A 249 -10.47 -21.09 23.71
N SER A 250 -9.92 -21.03 24.92
CA SER A 250 -10.18 -19.94 25.86
C SER A 250 -9.60 -18.60 25.38
N LYS A 251 -8.47 -18.64 24.70
CA LYS A 251 -7.81 -17.47 24.11
C LYS A 251 -8.58 -16.98 22.87
N GLN A 252 -9.05 -17.88 22.03
CA GLN A 252 -9.90 -17.57 20.88
C GLN A 252 -11.13 -16.75 21.29
N GLN A 253 -11.87 -17.22 22.32
CA GLN A 253 -13.05 -16.55 22.86
C GLN A 253 -12.75 -15.17 23.45
N SER A 254 -11.55 -14.95 23.99
CA SER A 254 -11.14 -13.65 24.53
C SER A 254 -10.70 -12.66 23.46
N LEU A 255 -10.28 -13.13 22.28
CA LEU A 255 -9.74 -12.32 21.19
C LEU A 255 -10.81 -11.85 20.21
N PHE A 256 -11.83 -12.66 19.95
CA PHE A 256 -12.90 -12.36 19.01
C PHE A 256 -14.26 -12.48 19.68
N THR A 257 -15.13 -11.51 19.40
CA THR A 257 -16.56 -11.61 19.69
C THR A 257 -17.24 -12.56 18.69
N PRO A 258 -18.45 -13.07 18.99
CA PRO A 258 -19.24 -13.83 18.03
C PRO A 258 -19.46 -13.09 16.69
N ASP A 259 -19.75 -11.78 16.75
CA ASP A 259 -19.98 -10.97 15.54
C ASP A 259 -18.72 -10.81 14.70
N GLU A 260 -17.56 -10.58 15.30
CA GLU A 260 -16.26 -10.53 14.60
C GLU A 260 -15.91 -11.86 13.93
N LYS A 261 -16.21 -12.99 14.58
CA LYS A 261 -16.03 -14.34 14.01
C LYS A 261 -16.95 -14.55 12.81
N MET A 262 -18.21 -14.10 12.91
CA MET A 262 -19.15 -14.14 11.79
C MET A 262 -18.70 -13.25 10.64
N GLY A 263 -18.22 -12.04 10.93
CA GLY A 263 -17.64 -11.12 9.95
C GLY A 263 -16.46 -11.74 9.20
N LEU A 264 -15.54 -12.41 9.92
CA LEU A 264 -14.44 -13.16 9.32
C LEU A 264 -14.95 -14.29 8.41
N ARG A 265 -15.99 -15.01 8.83
CA ARG A 265 -16.60 -16.06 8.01
C ARG A 265 -17.24 -15.51 6.74
N LEU A 266 -17.87 -14.34 6.82
CA LEU A 266 -18.38 -13.60 5.65
C LEU A 266 -17.24 -13.18 4.72
N PHE A 267 -16.15 -12.64 5.27
CA PHE A 267 -14.99 -12.16 4.52
C PHE A 267 -14.34 -13.26 3.67
N ILE A 268 -14.13 -14.46 4.26
CA ILE A 268 -13.50 -15.59 3.57
C ILE A 268 -14.50 -16.42 2.73
N GLY A 269 -15.80 -16.21 2.93
CA GLY A 269 -16.88 -17.00 2.30
C GLY A 269 -17.80 -16.13 1.44
N LYS A 270 -19.04 -15.91 1.93
CA LYS A 270 -20.15 -15.31 1.18
C LYS A 270 -19.81 -13.98 0.50
N ALA A 271 -19.06 -13.10 1.17
CA ALA A 271 -18.70 -11.79 0.64
C ALA A 271 -17.55 -11.82 -0.39
N GLY A 272 -16.81 -12.93 -0.52
CA GLY A 272 -15.77 -13.10 -1.53
C GLY A 272 -14.59 -12.10 -1.46
N CYS A 273 -14.38 -11.46 -0.32
CA CYS A 273 -13.36 -10.39 -0.17
C CYS A 273 -11.94 -10.90 -0.44
N THR A 274 -11.69 -12.21 -0.14
CA THR A 274 -10.40 -12.86 -0.39
C THR A 274 -10.05 -13.04 -1.86
N ASN A 275 -10.95 -12.79 -2.78
CA ASN A 275 -10.63 -12.79 -4.22
C ASN A 275 -9.59 -11.69 -4.56
N CYS A 276 -9.67 -10.54 -3.87
CA CYS A 276 -8.74 -9.43 -4.02
C CYS A 276 -7.88 -9.19 -2.76
N HIS A 277 -8.46 -9.40 -1.57
CA HIS A 277 -7.80 -9.15 -0.28
C HIS A 277 -7.30 -10.46 0.35
N ASN A 278 -6.29 -11.06 -0.26
CA ASN A 278 -5.70 -12.34 0.15
C ASN A 278 -4.24 -12.18 0.62
N GLY A 279 -3.68 -13.30 1.11
CA GLY A 279 -2.32 -13.33 1.65
C GLY A 279 -2.13 -12.55 2.94
N PRO A 280 -0.94 -12.57 3.54
CA PRO A 280 -0.68 -11.99 4.86
C PRO A 280 -0.90 -10.48 4.94
N LEU A 281 -0.83 -9.77 3.81
CA LEU A 281 -1.08 -8.33 3.73
C LEU A 281 -2.51 -7.97 3.34
N LEU A 282 -3.39 -8.97 3.15
CA LEU A 282 -4.78 -8.77 2.75
C LEU A 282 -4.89 -7.92 1.46
N THR A 283 -4.06 -8.24 0.48
CA THR A 283 -4.03 -7.65 -0.86
C THR A 283 -3.35 -8.58 -1.85
N ASN A 284 -3.87 -8.65 -3.07
CA ASN A 284 -3.21 -9.29 -4.20
C ASN A 284 -2.30 -8.32 -4.99
N ASN A 285 -2.28 -7.02 -4.62
CA ASN A 285 -1.61 -5.94 -5.34
C ASN A 285 -2.03 -5.75 -6.81
N GLU A 286 -3.08 -6.44 -7.26
CA GLU A 286 -3.62 -6.32 -8.62
C GLU A 286 -4.51 -5.07 -8.76
N PHE A 287 -4.92 -4.78 -9.99
CA PHE A 287 -5.68 -3.58 -10.32
C PHE A 287 -7.09 -3.96 -10.73
N HIS A 288 -8.06 -3.38 -10.02
CA HIS A 288 -9.49 -3.63 -10.22
C HIS A 288 -10.27 -2.32 -10.31
N ASN A 289 -11.25 -2.28 -11.21
CA ASN A 289 -12.24 -1.22 -11.23
C ASN A 289 -13.45 -1.68 -10.41
N THR A 290 -13.71 -1.00 -9.31
CA THR A 290 -14.78 -1.34 -8.36
C THR A 290 -15.98 -0.39 -8.48
N GLY A 291 -16.16 0.26 -9.62
CA GLY A 291 -17.33 1.10 -9.91
C GLY A 291 -17.42 2.36 -9.05
N LEU A 292 -16.29 2.88 -8.56
CA LEU A 292 -16.33 4.03 -7.68
C LEU A 292 -16.71 5.31 -8.42
N VAL A 293 -17.76 5.96 -7.94
CA VAL A 293 -18.29 7.19 -8.53
C VAL A 293 -17.50 8.40 -8.04
N ASN A 294 -17.07 9.26 -8.97
CA ASN A 294 -16.44 10.54 -8.64
C ASN A 294 -17.49 11.59 -8.27
N SER A 295 -17.01 12.67 -7.65
CA SER A 295 -17.88 13.85 -7.40
C SER A 295 -18.41 14.42 -8.71
N VAL A 296 -19.58 15.06 -8.63
CA VAL A 296 -20.22 15.69 -9.80
C VAL A 296 -19.27 16.72 -10.43
N GLY A 297 -19.04 16.58 -11.74
CA GLY A 297 -18.15 17.47 -12.51
C GLY A 297 -16.68 17.04 -12.53
N GLU A 298 -16.26 16.01 -11.81
CA GLU A 298 -14.93 15.46 -11.92
C GLU A 298 -14.81 14.51 -13.13
N ILE A 299 -13.71 14.65 -13.88
CA ILE A 299 -13.37 13.70 -14.94
C ILE A 299 -13.00 12.34 -14.31
N PRO A 300 -13.55 11.24 -14.82
CA PRO A 300 -13.20 9.91 -14.34
C PRO A 300 -11.70 9.63 -14.42
N ASP A 301 -11.17 9.04 -13.36
CA ASP A 301 -9.75 8.65 -13.29
C ASP A 301 -9.48 7.46 -14.22
N LYS A 302 -8.48 7.57 -15.10
CA LYS A 302 -8.12 6.50 -16.03
C LYS A 302 -7.46 5.30 -15.37
N GLY A 303 -7.05 5.44 -14.11
CA GLY A 303 -6.47 4.37 -13.32
C GLY A 303 -5.23 3.73 -13.96
N ARG A 304 -5.17 2.41 -13.96
CA ARG A 304 -4.01 1.63 -14.40
C ARG A 304 -3.62 1.89 -15.86
N VAL A 305 -4.55 2.20 -16.74
CA VAL A 305 -4.22 2.53 -18.15
C VAL A 305 -3.24 3.71 -18.22
N GLU A 306 -3.48 4.77 -17.46
CA GLU A 306 -2.56 5.90 -17.36
C GLU A 306 -1.30 5.55 -16.57
N GLY A 307 -1.43 4.76 -15.49
CA GLY A 307 -0.31 4.26 -14.71
C GLY A 307 0.71 3.48 -15.54
N VAL A 308 0.25 2.62 -16.45
CA VAL A 308 1.09 1.87 -17.39
C VAL A 308 1.87 2.82 -18.32
N ARG A 309 1.20 3.83 -18.86
CA ARG A 309 1.85 4.82 -19.72
C ARG A 309 2.95 5.57 -18.97
N LEU A 310 2.66 5.98 -17.75
CA LEU A 310 3.57 6.76 -16.91
C LEU A 310 4.79 5.94 -16.45
N VAL A 311 4.60 4.69 -15.96
CA VAL A 311 5.72 3.88 -15.50
C VAL A 311 6.67 3.50 -16.64
N ARG A 312 6.14 3.27 -17.85
CA ARG A 312 6.99 3.00 -19.04
C ARG A 312 7.82 4.20 -19.44
N ALA A 313 7.30 5.39 -19.27
CA ALA A 313 7.99 6.64 -19.62
C ALA A 313 8.92 7.16 -18.51
N ASP A 314 8.88 6.56 -17.31
CA ASP A 314 9.65 7.02 -16.18
C ASP A 314 11.14 6.70 -16.33
N PRO A 315 12.05 7.71 -16.31
CA PRO A 315 13.49 7.48 -16.35
C PRO A 315 14.04 6.74 -15.11
N PHE A 316 13.24 6.66 -14.04
CA PHE A 316 13.57 6.02 -12.77
C PHE A 316 12.92 4.62 -12.60
N ASN A 317 12.29 4.05 -13.64
CA ASN A 317 11.79 2.70 -13.54
C ASN A 317 12.91 1.66 -13.44
N CYS A 318 12.57 0.42 -13.08
CA CYS A 318 13.53 -0.68 -12.90
C CYS A 318 14.47 -0.88 -14.09
N ALA A 319 13.99 -0.71 -15.32
CA ALA A 319 14.79 -0.81 -16.55
C ALA A 319 15.53 0.49 -16.90
N GLY A 320 15.34 1.55 -16.11
CA GLY A 320 15.88 2.88 -16.34
C GLY A 320 17.38 2.98 -16.05
N LYS A 321 18.01 4.02 -16.59
CA LYS A 321 19.46 4.25 -16.52
C LYS A 321 20.00 4.40 -15.08
N TYR A 322 19.14 4.78 -14.11
CA TYR A 322 19.52 5.05 -12.72
C TYR A 322 19.21 3.90 -11.79
N SER A 323 18.60 2.83 -12.30
CA SER A 323 18.42 1.56 -11.62
C SER A 323 19.75 0.82 -11.44
N ASP A 324 19.86 0.00 -10.41
CA ASP A 324 20.99 -0.91 -10.19
C ASP A 324 20.67 -2.32 -10.69
N ALA A 325 19.44 -2.57 -11.16
CA ALA A 325 18.96 -3.85 -11.65
C ALA A 325 19.69 -4.28 -12.93
N LYS A 326 19.86 -5.58 -13.07
CA LYS A 326 20.25 -6.18 -14.35
C LYS A 326 19.03 -6.27 -15.29
N PRO A 327 19.22 -6.34 -16.61
CA PRO A 327 18.09 -6.34 -17.56
C PRO A 327 17.03 -7.42 -17.33
N ASN A 328 17.39 -8.55 -16.70
CA ASN A 328 16.47 -9.65 -16.43
C ASN A 328 15.75 -9.55 -15.07
N ASP A 329 16.14 -8.63 -14.21
CA ASP A 329 15.60 -8.51 -12.86
C ASP A 329 14.25 -7.76 -12.82
N CYS A 330 13.92 -6.98 -13.88
CA CYS A 330 12.71 -6.16 -13.94
C CYS A 330 11.48 -6.95 -14.46
N THR A 331 11.16 -8.05 -13.77
CA THR A 331 10.11 -9.01 -14.15
C THR A 331 8.74 -8.35 -14.18
N GLU A 332 8.40 -7.61 -13.14
CA GLU A 332 7.11 -6.93 -13.01
C GLU A 332 6.87 -5.93 -14.15
N LEU A 333 7.86 -5.12 -14.47
CA LEU A 333 7.77 -4.15 -15.56
C LEU A 333 7.66 -4.85 -16.94
N ARG A 334 8.36 -5.96 -17.13
CA ARG A 334 8.39 -6.73 -18.38
C ARG A 334 7.06 -7.42 -18.66
N PHE A 335 6.45 -8.05 -17.64
CA PHE A 335 5.22 -8.83 -17.76
C PHE A 335 3.99 -8.08 -17.28
N MET A 336 4.14 -6.76 -17.10
CA MET A 336 3.06 -5.88 -16.67
C MET A 336 1.83 -6.02 -17.57
N ARG A 337 0.70 -6.35 -16.96
CA ARG A 337 -0.60 -6.31 -17.62
C ARG A 337 -0.90 -4.90 -18.14
N SER A 338 -1.32 -4.80 -19.38
CA SER A 338 -1.65 -3.53 -20.04
C SER A 338 -2.77 -3.74 -21.03
N GLY A 339 -3.75 -2.86 -21.06
CA GLY A 339 -4.91 -2.95 -21.97
C GLY A 339 -5.98 -1.95 -21.55
N ILE A 340 -6.95 -1.73 -22.43
CA ILE A 340 -8.07 -0.81 -22.18
C ILE A 340 -9.03 -1.38 -21.11
N ASP A 341 -9.02 -2.68 -20.90
CA ASP A 341 -9.74 -3.38 -19.84
C ASP A 341 -9.36 -2.89 -18.43
N LEU A 342 -8.18 -2.29 -18.28
CA LEU A 342 -7.70 -1.72 -17.02
C LEU A 342 -8.11 -0.25 -16.80
N ILE A 343 -9.00 0.29 -17.65
CA ILE A 343 -9.45 1.68 -17.51
C ILE A 343 -10.27 1.84 -16.22
N GLY A 344 -9.91 2.85 -15.42
CA GLY A 344 -10.54 3.09 -14.11
C GLY A 344 -10.07 2.14 -13.00
N ALA A 345 -9.25 1.13 -13.31
CA ALA A 345 -8.75 0.18 -12.33
C ALA A 345 -7.71 0.82 -11.39
N MET A 346 -7.85 0.55 -10.09
CA MET A 346 -6.94 0.99 -9.04
C MET A 346 -6.33 -0.22 -8.35
N ARG A 347 -5.13 -0.04 -7.79
CA ARG A 347 -4.46 -1.11 -7.06
C ARG A 347 -5.24 -1.47 -5.80
N THR A 348 -5.42 -2.76 -5.54
CA THR A 348 -5.99 -3.27 -4.31
C THR A 348 -5.12 -2.86 -3.12
N PRO A 349 -5.62 -2.01 -2.19
CA PRO A 349 -4.85 -1.65 -1.01
C PRO A 349 -4.81 -2.81 0.00
N SER A 350 -3.80 -2.83 0.86
CA SER A 350 -3.83 -3.66 2.05
C SER A 350 -5.00 -3.27 2.96
N LEU A 351 -5.65 -4.25 3.59
CA LEU A 351 -6.66 -3.98 4.63
C LEU A 351 -6.05 -3.96 6.04
N ARG A 352 -4.73 -4.07 6.17
CA ARG A 352 -4.09 -3.90 7.47
C ARG A 352 -4.07 -2.43 7.87
N ASN A 353 -4.30 -2.17 9.16
CA ASN A 353 -4.25 -0.84 9.75
C ASN A 353 -5.32 0.12 9.18
N LEU A 354 -6.57 -0.34 9.08
CA LEU A 354 -7.68 0.49 8.63
C LEU A 354 -8.07 1.58 9.64
N GLU A 355 -7.87 1.33 10.94
CA GLU A 355 -8.19 2.30 11.99
C GLU A 355 -7.37 3.59 11.81
N GLY A 356 -8.06 4.72 11.75
CA GLY A 356 -7.45 6.04 11.58
C GLY A 356 -6.89 6.33 10.16
N SER A 357 -7.04 5.40 9.20
CA SER A 357 -6.57 5.58 7.81
C SER A 357 -7.63 6.17 6.86
N GLY A 358 -8.86 6.36 7.33
CA GLY A 358 -9.90 7.06 6.55
C GLY A 358 -9.56 8.55 6.31
N PRO A 359 -10.22 9.22 5.38
CA PRO A 359 -11.27 8.71 4.46
C PRO A 359 -10.75 7.69 3.46
N PHE A 360 -11.65 6.83 3.00
CA PHE A 360 -11.32 5.66 2.18
C PHE A 360 -11.46 5.92 0.68
N MET A 361 -10.97 4.97 -0.13
CA MET A 361 -10.89 5.00 -1.58
C MET A 361 -9.83 5.96 -2.11
N HIS A 362 -9.55 5.89 -3.44
CA HIS A 362 -8.38 6.54 -4.03
C HIS A 362 -8.40 8.09 -4.04
N LYS A 363 -9.56 8.70 -3.76
CA LYS A 363 -9.73 10.15 -3.60
C LYS A 363 -10.39 10.52 -2.26
N GLY A 364 -10.45 9.58 -1.31
CA GLY A 364 -11.14 9.78 -0.04
C GLY A 364 -12.64 10.04 -0.19
N GLN A 365 -13.29 9.42 -1.19
CA GLN A 365 -14.71 9.66 -1.50
C GLN A 365 -15.64 9.16 -0.40
N VAL A 366 -15.16 8.30 0.48
CA VAL A 366 -15.94 7.59 1.48
C VAL A 366 -15.33 7.81 2.86
N GLU A 367 -16.11 8.36 3.79
CA GLU A 367 -15.62 8.78 5.11
C GLU A 367 -15.52 7.60 6.09
N HIS A 368 -16.50 6.69 6.06
CA HIS A 368 -16.62 5.60 7.01
C HIS A 368 -16.52 4.22 6.35
N LEU A 369 -16.02 3.24 7.10
CA LEU A 369 -15.86 1.86 6.62
C LEU A 369 -17.21 1.21 6.28
N SER A 370 -18.26 1.49 7.03
CA SER A 370 -19.64 1.08 6.73
C SER A 370 -20.09 1.50 5.32
N GLN A 371 -19.73 2.71 4.89
CA GLN A 371 -20.06 3.20 3.55
C GLN A 371 -19.24 2.49 2.46
N VAL A 372 -18.01 2.04 2.77
CA VAL A 372 -17.23 1.17 1.87
C VAL A 372 -17.96 -0.15 1.66
N LEU A 373 -18.45 -0.75 2.74
CA LEU A 373 -19.22 -2.00 2.68
C LEU A 373 -20.54 -1.83 1.93
N ASP A 374 -21.25 -0.74 2.14
CA ASP A 374 -22.45 -0.38 1.38
C ASP A 374 -22.17 -0.24 -0.12
N HIS A 375 -21.02 0.35 -0.48
CA HIS A 375 -20.60 0.46 -1.88
C HIS A 375 -20.43 -0.92 -2.51
N TYR A 376 -19.70 -1.83 -1.87
CA TYR A 376 -19.52 -3.20 -2.36
C TYR A 376 -20.83 -4.02 -2.33
N ASN A 377 -21.70 -3.79 -1.35
CA ASN A 377 -23.00 -4.48 -1.28
C ASN A 377 -23.92 -4.09 -2.43
N ARG A 378 -23.79 -2.87 -2.95
CA ARG A 378 -24.56 -2.37 -4.12
C ARG A 378 -23.86 -2.58 -5.44
N ALA A 379 -22.54 -2.60 -5.46
CA ALA A 379 -21.68 -2.70 -6.65
C ALA A 379 -22.19 -1.85 -7.83
N PRO A 380 -22.20 -0.50 -7.73
CA PRO A 380 -22.76 0.36 -8.76
C PRO A 380 -22.01 0.24 -10.08
N GLU A 381 -22.64 0.57 -11.20
CA GLU A 381 -21.95 0.62 -12.49
C GLU A 381 -20.78 1.60 -12.48
N ALA A 382 -19.70 1.24 -13.18
CA ALA A 382 -18.54 2.09 -13.29
C ALA A 382 -18.82 3.28 -14.24
N MET A 383 -18.35 4.48 -13.88
CA MET A 383 -18.42 5.66 -14.74
C MET A 383 -17.57 5.52 -16.00
N ILE A 384 -16.53 4.69 -15.96
CA ILE A 384 -15.60 4.41 -17.05
C ILE A 384 -15.12 2.96 -16.92
N GLY A 385 -15.06 2.23 -18.02
CA GLY A 385 -14.68 0.81 -17.99
C GLY A 385 -15.82 -0.08 -17.49
N HIS A 386 -15.46 -1.14 -16.79
CA HIS A 386 -16.39 -2.13 -16.25
C HIS A 386 -16.15 -2.31 -14.77
N ASN A 387 -17.22 -2.36 -13.96
CA ASN A 387 -17.11 -2.73 -12.55
C ASN A 387 -16.87 -4.24 -12.42
N GLU A 388 -15.79 -4.63 -11.77
CA GLU A 388 -15.44 -6.04 -11.51
C GLU A 388 -16.09 -6.57 -10.21
N ALA A 389 -16.63 -5.68 -9.36
CA ALA A 389 -17.33 -6.07 -8.14
C ALA A 389 -18.77 -6.48 -8.45
N GLU A 390 -19.21 -7.57 -7.82
CA GLU A 390 -20.59 -8.05 -7.85
C GLU A 390 -21.28 -7.69 -6.53
N PRO A 391 -22.61 -7.42 -6.53
CA PRO A 391 -23.35 -7.14 -5.31
C PRO A 391 -23.21 -8.28 -4.28
N LEU A 392 -22.82 -7.97 -3.05
CA LEU A 392 -22.55 -8.99 -2.02
C LEU A 392 -23.81 -9.70 -1.52
N GLY A 393 -24.97 -9.05 -1.61
CA GLY A 393 -26.24 -9.59 -1.13
C GLY A 393 -26.27 -9.83 0.39
N LEU A 394 -25.60 -8.95 1.15
CA LEU A 394 -25.53 -8.97 2.61
C LEU A 394 -26.69 -8.15 3.20
N ASN A 395 -27.23 -8.62 4.33
CA ASN A 395 -28.18 -7.85 5.13
C ASN A 395 -27.45 -6.93 6.12
N ASP A 396 -28.19 -6.05 6.80
CA ASP A 396 -27.62 -5.06 7.73
C ASP A 396 -26.82 -5.67 8.89
N LEU A 397 -27.21 -6.87 9.38
CA LEU A 397 -26.44 -7.55 10.42
C LEU A 397 -25.11 -8.07 9.87
N GLU A 398 -25.14 -8.71 8.72
CA GLU A 398 -23.94 -9.24 8.05
C GLU A 398 -22.96 -8.11 7.70
N LEU A 399 -23.45 -6.93 7.27
CA LEU A 399 -22.61 -5.75 7.02
C LEU A 399 -21.92 -5.26 8.30
N ARG A 400 -22.65 -5.17 9.44
CA ARG A 400 -22.04 -4.80 10.72
C ARG A 400 -21.01 -5.81 11.18
N GLN A 401 -21.32 -7.11 11.10
CA GLN A 401 -20.39 -8.18 11.45
C GLN A 401 -19.08 -8.11 10.61
N LEU A 402 -19.22 -7.82 9.33
CA LEU A 402 -18.07 -7.65 8.44
C LEU A 402 -17.24 -6.42 8.83
N GLU A 403 -17.89 -5.30 9.19
CA GLU A 403 -17.22 -4.09 9.72
C GLU A 403 -16.49 -4.37 11.03
N ASP A 404 -17.14 -5.08 11.97
CA ASP A 404 -16.55 -5.48 13.24
C ASP A 404 -15.28 -6.33 13.02
N PHE A 405 -15.32 -7.27 12.11
CA PHE A 405 -14.13 -8.03 11.72
C PHE A 405 -13.04 -7.13 11.15
N LEU A 406 -13.33 -6.26 10.19
CA LEU A 406 -12.35 -5.39 9.56
C LEU A 406 -11.64 -4.47 10.58
N ASN A 407 -12.32 -4.06 11.64
CA ASN A 407 -11.75 -3.29 12.74
C ASN A 407 -10.74 -4.10 13.60
N THR A 408 -10.69 -5.43 13.45
CA THR A 408 -9.69 -6.27 14.13
C THR A 408 -8.32 -6.26 13.43
N LEU A 409 -8.23 -5.72 12.21
CA LEU A 409 -7.05 -5.78 11.34
C LEU A 409 -5.99 -4.71 11.64
N SER A 410 -6.24 -3.86 12.63
CA SER A 410 -5.31 -2.79 13.00
C SER A 410 -4.40 -3.20 14.15
N SER A 411 -3.14 -2.83 14.03
CA SER A 411 -2.11 -2.98 15.05
C SER A 411 -1.61 -1.59 15.52
N PRO A 412 -1.00 -1.48 16.70
CA PRO A 412 -0.35 -0.24 17.10
C PRO A 412 0.64 0.25 16.03
N ALA A 413 0.66 1.54 15.78
CA ALA A 413 1.64 2.12 14.85
C ALA A 413 3.05 1.88 15.38
N SER A 414 3.89 1.23 14.58
CA SER A 414 5.32 1.04 14.88
C SER A 414 6.12 1.91 13.94
N ALA A 415 6.74 2.96 14.48
CA ALA A 415 7.76 3.71 13.76
C ALA A 415 9.10 2.96 13.92
N ALA A 416 9.58 2.31 12.87
CA ALA A 416 10.92 1.77 12.87
C ALA A 416 11.92 2.92 12.86
N ILE A 417 12.77 2.98 13.89
CA ILE A 417 13.92 3.90 13.94
C ILE A 417 15.15 3.05 13.60
N PRO A 418 15.86 3.37 12.50
CA PRO A 418 17.04 2.61 12.07
C PRO A 418 18.26 2.80 12.95
#